data_20d7b7982112c1a7ae4f710eeec51b97
#
_entry.id   20d7b7982112c1a7ae4f710eeec51b97
#
_cell.length_a   1.000
_cell.length_b   1.000
_cell.length_c   1.000
_cell.angle_alpha   90.00
_cell.angle_beta   90.00
_cell.angle_gamma   90.00
#
_symmetry.space_group_name_H-M   'P 1'
#
loop_
_entity.id
_entity.type
_entity.pdbx_description
1 polymer ?
#
loop_
_entity_poly.entity_id
_entity_poly.type
_entity_poly.pdbx_seq_one_letter_code
_entity_poly.pdbx_strand_id
1 'polypeptide(L)'
;MPKVICVDANFIVRLLSDPPNAISYSNLWRQWKSSGDRIIAPTIYCYEVTNVFHRMSLAGQISSEVAEQLLEEALNLEITLYGDKDLHKRALALAKSLDLRAAYDAHYLALSERFDAEFYTSDKRLFNSVKETITWIHLVEQNRL
;
A
#
# COMPACT_ATOMS: atom_id res chain seq x y z
N MET A 1 22.12 -5.43 -3.02
CA MET A 1 21.17 -6.54 -2.84
C MET A 1 19.74 -6.05 -2.94
N PRO A 2 18.92 -6.72 -3.75
CA PRO A 2 17.50 -6.37 -3.82
C PRO A 2 16.82 -6.50 -2.47
N LYS A 3 15.87 -5.59 -2.23
CA LYS A 3 15.08 -5.57 -1.00
C LYS A 3 13.68 -6.08 -1.28
N VAL A 4 12.92 -6.29 -0.23
CA VAL A 4 11.48 -6.56 -0.33
C VAL A 4 10.74 -5.32 0.18
N ILE A 5 9.82 -4.83 -0.61
CA ILE A 5 9.04 -3.62 -0.33
C ILE A 5 7.57 -3.99 -0.26
N CYS A 6 6.90 -3.59 0.80
CA CYS A 6 5.45 -3.71 0.91
C CYS A 6 4.83 -2.33 0.75
N VAL A 7 3.78 -2.23 -0.05
CA VAL A 7 3.07 -0.96 -0.27
C VAL A 7 1.59 -1.14 0.04
N ASP A 8 0.95 -0.08 0.54
CA ASP A 8 -0.49 -0.11 0.74
C ASP A 8 -1.25 0.36 -0.51
N ALA A 9 -2.56 0.15 -0.50
CA ALA A 9 -3.40 0.49 -1.64
C ALA A 9 -3.34 1.99 -1.96
N ASN A 10 -3.31 2.84 -0.94
CA ASN A 10 -3.31 4.29 -1.15
C ASN A 10 -2.02 4.76 -1.83
N PHE A 11 -0.89 4.10 -1.56
CA PHE A 11 0.35 4.39 -2.28
C PHE A 11 0.14 4.21 -3.78
N ILE A 12 -0.44 3.10 -4.18
CA ILE A 12 -0.65 2.78 -5.60
C ILE A 12 -1.70 3.70 -6.22
N VAL A 13 -2.78 3.98 -5.48
CA VAL A 13 -3.80 4.91 -5.96
C VAL A 13 -3.19 6.28 -6.28
N ARG A 14 -2.36 6.80 -5.39
CA ARG A 14 -1.70 8.09 -5.61
C ARG A 14 -0.69 8.03 -6.75
N LEU A 15 0.06 6.94 -6.84
CA LEU A 15 1.02 6.73 -7.92
C LEU A 15 0.35 6.81 -9.29
N LEU A 16 -0.83 6.19 -9.44
CA LEU A 16 -1.50 6.05 -10.74
C LEU A 16 -2.47 7.18 -11.06
N SER A 17 -3.16 7.75 -10.05
CA SER A 17 -4.27 8.67 -10.28
C SER A 17 -3.91 10.14 -10.27
N ASP A 18 -2.75 10.51 -9.73
CA ASP A 18 -2.37 11.92 -9.58
C ASP A 18 -0.89 12.15 -9.89
N PRO A 19 -0.44 11.84 -11.13
CA PRO A 19 0.99 11.92 -11.47
C PRO A 19 1.66 13.27 -11.18
N PRO A 20 1.04 14.44 -11.42
CA PRO A 20 1.71 15.71 -11.13
C PRO A 20 2.04 15.92 -9.65
N ASN A 21 1.21 15.37 -8.75
CA ASN A 21 1.39 15.52 -7.31
C ASN A 21 2.04 14.27 -6.68
N ALA A 22 2.36 13.28 -7.50
CA ALA A 22 2.84 11.98 -7.05
C ALA A 22 4.34 11.78 -7.30
N ILE A 23 5.12 12.87 -7.34
CA ILE A 23 6.55 12.79 -7.65
C ILE A 23 7.29 11.90 -6.66
N SER A 24 6.98 12.02 -5.36
CA SER A 24 7.59 11.17 -4.32
C SER A 24 7.30 9.69 -4.57
N TYR A 25 6.07 9.38 -4.93
CA TYR A 25 5.63 8.01 -5.22
C TYR A 25 6.29 7.46 -6.47
N SER A 26 6.33 8.25 -7.53
CA SER A 26 6.95 7.86 -8.80
C SER A 26 8.45 7.63 -8.67
N ASN A 27 9.14 8.48 -7.91
CA ASN A 27 10.57 8.33 -7.68
C ASN A 27 10.90 7.06 -6.92
N LEU A 28 10.13 6.76 -5.86
CA LEU A 28 10.30 5.52 -5.09
C LEU A 28 10.04 4.30 -5.97
N TRP A 29 8.94 4.30 -6.71
CA TRP A 29 8.58 3.19 -7.59
C TRP A 29 9.67 2.91 -8.60
N ARG A 30 10.15 3.96 -9.26
CA ARG A 30 11.22 3.84 -10.26
C ARG A 30 12.51 3.31 -9.65
N GLN A 31 12.85 3.80 -8.46
CA GLN A 31 14.04 3.35 -7.73
C GLN A 31 13.95 1.85 -7.41
N TRP A 32 12.80 1.41 -6.89
CA TRP A 32 12.60 -0.01 -6.58
C TRP A 32 12.71 -0.89 -7.82
N LYS A 33 12.06 -0.47 -8.90
CA LYS A 33 12.08 -1.26 -10.15
C LYS A 33 13.48 -1.32 -10.74
N SER A 34 14.22 -0.24 -10.74
CA SER A 34 15.59 -0.22 -11.26
C SER A 34 16.57 -1.00 -10.40
N SER A 35 16.32 -1.10 -9.10
CA SER A 35 17.15 -1.89 -8.18
C SER A 35 16.80 -3.38 -8.17
N GLY A 36 15.74 -3.77 -8.85
CA GLY A 36 15.27 -5.15 -8.87
C GLY A 36 14.58 -5.56 -7.57
N ASP A 37 14.08 -4.60 -6.79
CA ASP A 37 13.39 -4.88 -5.54
C ASP A 37 12.08 -5.61 -5.80
N ARG A 38 11.73 -6.51 -4.88
CA ARG A 38 10.48 -7.26 -4.96
C ARG A 38 9.40 -6.51 -4.22
N ILE A 39 8.26 -6.29 -4.88
CA ILE A 39 7.13 -5.56 -4.30
C ILE A 39 6.03 -6.54 -3.95
N ILE A 40 5.54 -6.47 -2.72
CA ILE A 40 4.53 -7.36 -2.18
C ILE A 40 3.38 -6.59 -1.57
N ALA A 41 2.21 -7.24 -1.48
CA ALA A 41 1.06 -6.72 -0.77
C ALA A 41 0.15 -7.88 -0.36
N PRO A 42 -0.68 -7.71 0.69
CA PRO A 42 -1.70 -8.69 1.00
C PRO A 42 -2.84 -8.60 -0.02
N THR A 43 -3.62 -9.69 -0.15
CA THR A 43 -4.72 -9.73 -1.14
C THR A 43 -5.78 -8.68 -0.91
N ILE A 44 -5.90 -8.12 0.30
CA ILE A 44 -6.83 -7.03 0.57
C ILE A 44 -6.53 -5.80 -0.30
N TYR A 45 -5.30 -5.66 -0.78
CA TYR A 45 -4.91 -4.61 -1.72
C TYR A 45 -5.89 -4.52 -2.89
N CYS A 46 -6.27 -5.65 -3.47
CA CYS A 46 -7.19 -5.68 -4.62
C CYS A 46 -8.56 -5.11 -4.27
N TYR A 47 -9.06 -5.45 -3.07
CA TYR A 47 -10.35 -4.93 -2.60
C TYR A 47 -10.28 -3.42 -2.35
N GLU A 48 -9.19 -2.98 -1.76
CA GLU A 48 -9.03 -1.57 -1.40
C GLU A 48 -8.89 -0.68 -2.61
N VAL A 49 -8.06 -1.04 -3.59
CA VAL A 49 -7.91 -0.23 -4.82
C VAL A 49 -9.22 -0.17 -5.60
N THR A 50 -9.94 -1.29 -5.67
CA THR A 50 -11.25 -1.34 -6.34
C THR A 50 -12.22 -0.35 -5.68
N ASN A 51 -12.28 -0.39 -4.36
CA ASN A 51 -13.18 0.48 -3.61
C ASN A 51 -12.82 1.96 -3.76
N VAL A 52 -11.52 2.29 -3.72
CA VAL A 52 -11.10 3.70 -3.84
C VAL A 52 -11.44 4.26 -5.21
N PHE A 53 -11.16 3.53 -6.29
CA PHE A 53 -11.48 4.02 -7.64
C PHE A 53 -12.99 4.13 -7.84
N HIS A 54 -13.77 3.22 -7.27
CA HIS A 54 -15.23 3.34 -7.29
C HIS A 54 -15.69 4.62 -6.58
N ARG A 55 -15.18 4.89 -5.40
CA ARG A 55 -15.54 6.10 -4.64
C ARG A 55 -15.13 7.38 -5.35
N MET A 56 -13.96 7.40 -6.00
CA MET A 56 -13.51 8.54 -6.77
C MET A 56 -14.45 8.81 -7.95
N SER A 57 -14.94 7.76 -8.59
CA SER A 57 -15.90 7.87 -9.68
C SER A 57 -17.25 8.40 -9.18
N LEU A 58 -17.73 7.88 -8.05
CA LEU A 58 -18.98 8.39 -7.44
C LEU A 58 -18.89 9.87 -7.07
N ALA A 59 -17.73 10.30 -6.61
CA ALA A 59 -17.50 11.69 -6.21
C ALA A 59 -17.27 12.62 -7.41
N GLY A 60 -17.26 12.10 -8.62
CA GLY A 60 -17.04 12.89 -9.83
C GLY A 60 -15.60 13.31 -10.05
N GLN A 61 -14.65 12.73 -9.34
CA GLN A 61 -13.24 13.05 -9.48
C GLN A 61 -12.64 12.45 -10.76
N ILE A 62 -13.14 11.29 -11.15
CA ILE A 62 -12.77 10.59 -12.38
C ILE A 62 -14.03 10.02 -13.03
N SER A 63 -13.97 9.75 -14.34
CA SER A 63 -15.06 9.05 -15.02
C SER A 63 -15.04 7.57 -14.69
N SER A 64 -16.15 6.87 -14.98
CA SER A 64 -16.19 5.42 -14.77
C SER A 64 -15.20 4.70 -15.68
N GLU A 65 -14.96 5.20 -16.87
CA GLU A 65 -13.99 4.63 -17.81
C GLU A 65 -12.56 4.78 -17.28
N VAL A 66 -12.23 5.93 -16.71
CA VAL A 66 -10.93 6.16 -16.09
C VAL A 66 -10.76 5.26 -14.88
N ALA A 67 -11.81 5.09 -14.06
CA ALA A 67 -11.77 4.18 -12.91
C ALA A 67 -11.43 2.75 -13.34
N GLU A 68 -12.05 2.26 -14.41
CA GLU A 68 -11.76 0.93 -14.97
C GLU A 68 -10.32 0.81 -15.44
N GLN A 69 -9.79 1.82 -16.13
CA GLN A 69 -8.42 1.84 -16.62
C GLN A 69 -7.42 1.82 -15.47
N LEU A 70 -7.65 2.65 -14.45
CA LEU A 70 -6.76 2.72 -13.28
C LEU A 70 -6.76 1.41 -12.51
N LEU A 71 -7.93 0.79 -12.35
CA LEU A 71 -8.01 -0.51 -11.70
C LEU A 71 -7.22 -1.56 -12.46
N GLU A 72 -7.37 -1.61 -13.79
CA GLU A 72 -6.62 -2.55 -14.60
C GLU A 72 -5.12 -2.34 -14.44
N GLU A 73 -4.67 -1.09 -14.47
CA GLU A 73 -3.26 -0.77 -14.25
C GLU A 73 -2.78 -1.24 -12.87
N ALA A 74 -3.58 -0.97 -11.83
CA ALA A 74 -3.23 -1.36 -10.45
C ALA A 74 -3.12 -2.88 -10.31
N LEU A 75 -4.02 -3.63 -10.95
CA LEU A 75 -4.03 -5.09 -10.87
C LEU A 75 -2.92 -5.73 -11.72
N ASN A 76 -2.41 -5.02 -12.73
CA ASN A 76 -1.37 -5.53 -13.62
C ASN A 76 0.05 -5.12 -13.21
N LEU A 77 0.21 -4.35 -12.14
CA LEU A 77 1.52 -4.05 -11.61
C LEU A 77 2.18 -5.33 -11.10
N GLU A 78 3.51 -5.40 -11.19
CA GLU A 78 4.26 -6.54 -10.68
C GLU A 78 4.33 -6.50 -9.15
N ILE A 79 3.23 -6.82 -8.50
CA ILE A 79 3.11 -6.92 -7.04
C ILE A 79 2.71 -8.35 -6.72
N THR A 80 3.54 -9.03 -5.92
CA THR A 80 3.21 -10.40 -5.48
C THR A 80 2.24 -10.32 -4.31
N LEU A 81 1.11 -11.03 -4.42
CA LEU A 81 0.03 -10.97 -3.43
C LEU A 81 0.03 -12.20 -2.53
N TYR A 82 -0.29 -12.00 -1.27
CA TYR A 82 -0.36 -13.06 -0.25
C TYR A 82 -1.67 -12.95 0.51
N GLY A 83 -2.33 -14.08 0.75
CA GLY A 83 -3.64 -14.11 1.42
C GLY A 83 -3.88 -15.42 2.17
N ASP A 84 -2.83 -16.06 2.65
CA ASP A 84 -2.91 -17.35 3.34
C ASP A 84 -3.46 -17.21 4.78
N LYS A 85 -3.88 -18.33 5.32
CA LYS A 85 -4.47 -18.39 6.67
C LYS A 85 -3.54 -17.87 7.75
N ASP A 86 -2.25 -18.19 7.66
CA ASP A 86 -1.28 -17.78 8.67
C ASP A 86 -1.08 -16.27 8.68
N LEU A 87 -1.18 -15.61 7.51
CA LEU A 87 -1.13 -14.16 7.43
C LEU A 87 -2.28 -13.53 8.21
N HIS A 88 -3.51 -14.07 8.05
CA HIS A 88 -4.67 -13.57 8.80
C HIS A 88 -4.50 -13.75 10.30
N LYS A 89 -3.98 -14.89 10.74
CA LYS A 89 -3.74 -15.15 12.16
C LYS A 89 -2.73 -14.18 12.73
N ARG A 90 -1.65 -13.94 12.00
CA ARG A 90 -0.62 -12.98 12.45
C ARG A 90 -1.15 -11.55 12.46
N ALA A 91 -1.95 -11.20 11.45
CA ALA A 91 -2.57 -9.87 11.39
C ALA A 91 -3.48 -9.62 12.60
N LEU A 92 -4.29 -10.62 12.98
CA LEU A 92 -5.15 -10.49 14.16
C LEU A 92 -4.32 -10.26 15.43
N ALA A 93 -3.24 -11.02 15.60
CA ALA A 93 -2.36 -10.88 16.75
C ALA A 93 -1.69 -9.50 16.80
N LEU A 94 -1.21 -9.00 15.66
CA LEU A 94 -0.60 -7.68 15.58
C LEU A 94 -1.59 -6.55 15.82
N ALA A 95 -2.81 -6.66 15.28
CA ALA A 95 -3.84 -5.66 15.50
C ALA A 95 -4.13 -5.51 16.99
N LYS A 96 -4.17 -6.65 17.71
CA LYS A 96 -4.40 -6.63 19.16
C LYS A 96 -3.21 -6.05 19.90
N SER A 97 -1.99 -6.47 19.59
CA SER A 97 -0.80 -6.01 20.32
C SER A 97 -0.50 -4.53 20.06
N LEU A 98 -0.82 -4.02 18.88
CA LEU A 98 -0.61 -2.61 18.51
C LEU A 98 -1.85 -1.74 18.77
N ASP A 99 -2.90 -2.32 19.32
CA ASP A 99 -4.17 -1.64 19.63
C ASP A 99 -4.75 -0.92 18.41
N LEU A 100 -4.76 -1.60 17.27
CA LEU A 100 -5.35 -1.05 16.04
C LEU A 100 -6.86 -1.24 16.03
N ARG A 101 -7.59 -0.26 15.51
CA ARG A 101 -9.05 -0.31 15.45
C ARG A 101 -9.57 -1.36 14.47
N ALA A 102 -8.81 -1.63 13.41
CA ALA A 102 -9.18 -2.60 12.38
C ALA A 102 -7.97 -3.45 12.02
N ALA A 103 -8.22 -4.71 11.68
CA ALA A 103 -7.15 -5.64 11.33
C ALA A 103 -6.68 -5.52 9.88
N TYR A 104 -7.33 -4.70 9.06
CA TYR A 104 -6.95 -4.56 7.65
C TYR A 104 -5.50 -4.09 7.50
N ASP A 105 -5.14 -3.01 8.22
CA ASP A 105 -3.79 -2.46 8.18
C ASP A 105 -2.76 -3.43 8.74
N ALA A 106 -3.18 -4.25 9.71
CA ALA A 106 -2.30 -5.25 10.31
C ALA A 106 -1.87 -6.32 9.31
N HIS A 107 -2.63 -6.54 8.23
CA HIS A 107 -2.22 -7.48 7.18
C HIS A 107 -0.98 -7.00 6.46
N TYR A 108 -0.89 -5.69 6.19
CA TYR A 108 0.31 -5.10 5.59
C TYR A 108 1.51 -5.21 6.53
N LEU A 109 1.29 -4.97 7.82
CA LEU A 109 2.34 -5.08 8.83
C LEU A 109 2.80 -6.52 9.00
N ALA A 110 1.86 -7.47 9.06
CA ALA A 110 2.17 -8.89 9.20
C ALA A 110 2.96 -9.41 7.99
N LEU A 111 2.59 -8.99 6.81
CA LEU A 111 3.27 -9.40 5.58
C LEU A 111 4.69 -8.82 5.53
N SER A 112 4.85 -7.56 5.89
CA SER A 112 6.14 -6.91 5.94
C SER A 112 7.07 -7.59 6.95
N GLU A 113 6.54 -7.92 8.12
CA GLU A 113 7.30 -8.65 9.14
C GLU A 113 7.78 -10.01 8.62
N ARG A 114 6.90 -10.75 7.94
CA ARG A 114 7.22 -12.09 7.41
C ARG A 114 8.42 -12.07 6.47
N PHE A 115 8.52 -11.06 5.62
CA PHE A 115 9.55 -10.97 4.60
C PHE A 115 10.69 -10.02 4.94
N ASP A 116 10.70 -9.50 6.17
CA ASP A 116 11.67 -8.47 6.57
C ASP A 116 11.68 -7.32 5.58
N ALA A 117 10.49 -6.90 5.18
CA ALA A 117 10.27 -5.86 4.17
C ALA A 117 10.19 -4.48 4.79
N GLU A 118 10.54 -3.47 4.00
CA GLU A 118 10.23 -2.09 4.32
C GLU A 118 8.80 -1.79 3.86
N PHE A 119 7.98 -1.24 4.75
CA PHE A 119 6.58 -0.92 4.45
C PHE A 119 6.42 0.56 4.21
N TYR A 120 5.91 0.91 3.03
CA TYR A 120 5.64 2.30 2.65
C TYR A 120 4.14 2.55 2.63
N THR A 121 3.71 3.53 3.42
CA THR A 121 2.30 3.90 3.55
C THR A 121 2.12 5.39 3.30
N SER A 122 0.96 5.79 2.81
CA SER A 122 0.54 7.19 2.78
C SER A 122 -0.44 7.52 3.90
N ASP A 123 -0.75 6.55 4.76
CA ASP A 123 -1.66 6.73 5.88
C ASP A 123 -0.93 7.28 7.10
N LYS A 124 -1.05 8.58 7.30
CA LYS A 124 -0.40 9.29 8.39
C LYS A 124 -0.88 8.80 9.77
N ARG A 125 -2.16 8.47 9.88
CA ARG A 125 -2.72 7.97 11.13
C ARG A 125 -2.09 6.63 11.51
N LEU A 126 -2.01 5.70 10.57
CA LEU A 126 -1.36 4.41 10.81
C LEU A 126 0.10 4.59 11.19
N PHE A 127 0.83 5.38 10.41
CA PHE A 127 2.24 5.64 10.68
C PHE A 127 2.45 6.17 12.10
N ASN A 128 1.68 7.19 12.50
CA ASN A 128 1.83 7.79 13.82
C ASN A 128 1.46 6.83 14.96
N SER A 129 0.54 5.90 14.71
CA SER A 129 0.10 4.96 15.75
C SER A 129 1.10 3.86 16.02
N VAL A 130 2.01 3.54 15.07
CA VAL A 130 2.92 2.40 15.20
C VAL A 130 4.41 2.76 15.12
N LYS A 131 4.76 3.97 14.76
CA LYS A 131 6.15 4.37 14.48
C LYS A 131 7.10 4.18 15.67
N GLU A 132 6.60 4.25 16.89
CA GLU A 132 7.42 4.07 18.10
C GLU A 132 7.79 2.59 18.31
N THR A 133 6.99 1.68 17.79
CA THR A 133 7.19 0.24 17.92
C THR A 133 7.80 -0.39 16.68
N ILE A 134 7.41 0.12 15.50
CA ILE A 134 7.81 -0.46 14.20
C ILE A 134 8.76 0.51 13.51
N THR A 135 10.01 0.08 13.35
CA THR A 135 11.07 0.93 12.77
C THR A 135 11.13 0.86 11.24
N TRP A 136 10.53 -0.18 10.65
CA TRP A 136 10.57 -0.43 9.21
C TRP A 136 9.34 0.12 8.46
N ILE A 137 8.60 1.02 9.10
CA ILE A 137 7.48 1.72 8.44
C ILE A 137 7.95 3.10 7.96
N HIS A 138 7.54 3.47 6.76
CA HIS A 138 7.89 4.75 6.13
C HIS A 138 6.63 5.46 5.66
N LEU A 139 6.51 6.72 6.02
CA LEU A 139 5.41 7.56 5.56
C LEU A 139 5.83 8.29 4.28
N VAL A 140 5.01 8.17 3.24
CA VAL A 140 5.22 8.91 2.00
C VAL A 140 4.22 10.05 1.97
N GLU A 141 4.72 11.27 1.88
CA GLU A 141 3.88 12.45 1.83
C GLU A 141 3.82 13.00 0.41
N GLN A 142 2.65 13.56 0.08
CA GLN A 142 2.46 14.21 -1.21
C GLN A 142 3.29 15.48 -1.27
N ASN A 143 4.06 15.67 -2.36
CA ASN A 143 4.80 16.89 -2.56
C ASN A 143 3.82 18.04 -2.82
N ARG A 144 3.84 19.04 -1.96
CA ARG A 144 3.13 20.29 -2.17
C ARG A 144 4.12 21.30 -2.69
N LEU A 145 3.86 21.74 -3.89
CA LEU A 145 4.63 22.86 -4.45
C LEU A 145 4.08 24.17 -3.92
#